data_7f89719b853b94ff55ca1c53c4fdaa41
#
_entry.id   7f89719b853b94ff55ca1c53c4fdaa41
#
_cell.length_a   1.000
_cell.length_b   1.000
_cell.length_c   1.000
_cell.angle_alpha   90.00
_cell.angle_beta   90.00
_cell.angle_gamma   90.00
#
_symmetry.space_group_name_H-M   'P 1'
#
loop_
_entity.id
_entity.type
_entity.pdbx_description
1 polymer ?
#
loop_
_entity_poly.entity_id
_entity_poly.type
_entity_poly.pdbx_seq_one_letter_code
_entity_poly.pdbx_strand_id
1 'polypeptide(L)'
;MITPEAIISDADGTLVDTLHLIRHGQYETAKTYLTQKDIGLAHIPSYEEYEVLLNQTVGGSARDTLEKTVKLLYEDQPQHLVGIDFDELHDLLNPVQDRIAPEFVKAYDGLPRFLTQLGKLGIKLAVFSSGTPHHIVRNFGVSLPELGLTDLYKSSAINDIEKLRQFESTIMKHFMIPEFTVITCEDVTTHKPDPASLNLAMQRLNVTTEKSMVFGDHAVDMQAGVNAGVALRVGVTHGFNGDKLLLDAGATQIVHSLDELTDQLG
;
A
#
# COMPACT_ATOMS: atom_id res chain seq x y z
N MET A 1 -16.22 19.26 12.90
CA MET A 1 -14.99 19.24 12.07
C MET A 1 -15.31 19.90 10.74
N ILE A 2 -14.38 20.61 10.11
CA ILE A 2 -14.60 21.12 8.73
C ILE A 2 -14.56 19.90 7.81
N THR A 3 -15.64 19.63 7.10
CA THR A 3 -15.69 18.53 6.11
C THR A 3 -14.74 18.88 4.95
N PRO A 4 -13.73 18.06 4.64
CA PRO A 4 -12.82 18.35 3.54
C PRO A 4 -13.51 18.22 2.18
N GLU A 5 -13.02 18.92 1.15
CA GLU A 5 -13.48 18.68 -0.22
C GLU A 5 -12.85 17.39 -0.81
N ALA A 6 -11.67 17.02 -0.34
CA ALA A 6 -11.00 15.80 -0.74
C ALA A 6 -10.28 15.10 0.41
N ILE A 7 -10.29 13.77 0.38
CA ILE A 7 -9.43 12.91 1.20
C ILE A 7 -8.35 12.31 0.29
N ILE A 8 -7.08 12.43 0.73
CA ILE A 8 -5.94 11.82 0.06
C ILE A 8 -5.43 10.74 1.01
N SER A 9 -5.75 9.49 0.69
CA SER A 9 -5.53 8.33 1.56
C SER A 9 -4.37 7.48 1.09
N ASP A 10 -3.56 6.99 2.02
CA ASP A 10 -2.72 5.83 1.73
C ASP A 10 -3.60 4.60 1.45
N ALA A 11 -2.99 3.53 0.88
CA ALA A 11 -3.70 2.30 0.52
C ALA A 11 -3.40 1.16 1.50
N ASP A 12 -2.12 0.74 1.53
CA ASP A 12 -1.67 -0.48 2.21
C ASP A 12 -1.51 -0.22 3.72
N GLY A 13 -2.26 -0.95 4.54
CA GLY A 13 -2.33 -0.69 5.98
C GLY A 13 -3.37 0.37 6.38
N THR A 14 -3.93 1.12 5.41
CA THR A 14 -4.90 2.19 5.65
C THR A 14 -6.31 1.82 5.17
N LEU A 15 -6.48 1.52 3.90
CA LEU A 15 -7.77 1.09 3.30
C LEU A 15 -7.84 -0.43 3.15
N VAL A 16 -6.70 -1.05 2.87
CA VAL A 16 -6.57 -2.48 2.62
C VAL A 16 -5.50 -3.06 3.55
N ASP A 17 -5.85 -4.13 4.26
CA ASP A 17 -4.90 -4.91 5.05
C ASP A 17 -4.05 -5.78 4.12
N THR A 18 -2.81 -5.38 3.94
CA THR A 18 -1.82 -6.05 3.12
C THR A 18 -0.58 -6.47 3.92
N LEU A 19 -0.58 -6.28 5.24
CA LEU A 19 0.59 -6.53 6.09
C LEU A 19 1.09 -7.97 5.96
N HIS A 20 0.15 -8.92 6.01
CA HIS A 20 0.49 -10.34 5.84
C HIS A 20 0.94 -10.67 4.41
N LEU A 21 0.32 -10.06 3.40
CA LEU A 21 0.76 -10.24 2.01
C LEU A 21 2.22 -9.78 1.83
N ILE A 22 2.57 -8.60 2.36
CA ILE A 22 3.92 -8.05 2.23
C ILE A 22 4.93 -9.01 2.89
N ARG A 23 4.69 -9.45 4.11
CA ARG A 23 5.59 -10.33 4.86
C ARG A 23 5.70 -11.73 4.26
N HIS A 24 4.57 -12.39 4.02
CA HIS A 24 4.55 -13.72 3.40
C HIS A 24 5.04 -13.69 1.96
N GLY A 25 4.78 -12.63 1.21
CA GLY A 25 5.30 -12.42 -0.14
C GLY A 25 6.82 -12.40 -0.18
N GLN A 26 7.47 -11.71 0.76
CA GLN A 26 8.93 -11.70 0.90
C GLN A 26 9.47 -13.13 1.17
N TYR A 27 8.89 -13.81 2.15
CA TYR A 27 9.28 -15.18 2.50
C TYR A 27 9.08 -16.18 1.36
N GLU A 28 7.88 -16.24 0.81
CA GLU A 28 7.54 -17.18 -0.26
C GLU A 28 8.34 -16.92 -1.54
N THR A 29 8.70 -15.67 -1.82
CA THR A 29 9.59 -15.33 -2.95
C THR A 29 10.99 -15.86 -2.72
N ALA A 30 11.60 -15.57 -1.57
CA ALA A 30 12.91 -16.10 -1.23
C ALA A 30 12.93 -17.63 -1.26
N LYS A 31 11.97 -18.27 -0.59
CA LYS A 31 11.83 -19.73 -0.54
C LYS A 31 11.65 -20.34 -1.94
N THR A 32 10.80 -19.75 -2.77
CA THR A 32 10.56 -20.25 -4.14
C THR A 32 11.84 -20.18 -4.95
N TYR A 33 12.53 -19.03 -4.93
CA TYR A 33 13.78 -18.83 -5.66
C TYR A 33 14.87 -19.80 -5.22
N LEU A 34 15.14 -19.85 -3.91
CA LEU A 34 16.18 -20.70 -3.33
C LEU A 34 15.93 -22.19 -3.63
N THR A 35 14.67 -22.62 -3.59
CA THR A 35 14.26 -23.98 -3.94
C THR A 35 14.48 -24.27 -5.42
N GLN A 36 14.11 -23.37 -6.31
CA GLN A 36 14.28 -23.54 -7.77
C GLN A 36 15.75 -23.59 -8.19
N LYS A 37 16.62 -22.86 -7.49
CA LYS A 37 18.06 -22.78 -7.79
C LYS A 37 18.89 -23.81 -7.02
N ASP A 38 18.28 -24.63 -6.19
CA ASP A 38 18.99 -25.60 -5.32
C ASP A 38 20.04 -24.93 -4.41
N ILE A 39 19.74 -23.71 -3.94
CA ILE A 39 20.64 -22.92 -3.09
C ILE A 39 20.27 -23.13 -1.63
N GLY A 40 21.21 -23.65 -0.85
CA GLY A 40 21.09 -23.72 0.62
C GLY A 40 19.89 -24.49 1.13
N LEU A 41 19.38 -25.49 0.41
CA LEU A 41 18.14 -26.24 0.73
C LEU A 41 18.12 -26.81 2.16
N ALA A 42 19.27 -27.11 2.74
CA ALA A 42 19.36 -27.58 4.13
C ALA A 42 19.06 -26.48 5.17
N HIS A 43 18.95 -25.23 4.73
CA HIS A 43 18.85 -24.04 5.59
C HIS A 43 17.81 -23.04 5.09
N ILE A 44 16.79 -23.48 4.34
CA ILE A 44 15.62 -22.63 4.07
C ILE A 44 14.89 -22.46 5.40
N PRO A 45 14.81 -21.22 5.96
CA PRO A 45 14.22 -20.99 7.27
C PRO A 45 12.72 -21.28 7.26
N SER A 46 12.13 -21.48 8.43
CA SER A 46 10.70 -21.36 8.63
C SER A 46 10.26 -19.89 8.40
N TYR A 47 8.93 -19.67 8.29
CA TYR A 47 8.42 -18.30 8.17
C TYR A 47 8.79 -17.45 9.39
N GLU A 48 8.69 -18.01 10.59
CA GLU A 48 8.99 -17.33 11.85
C GLU A 48 10.47 -16.91 11.93
N GLU A 49 11.37 -17.78 11.51
CA GLU A 49 12.81 -17.46 11.45
C GLU A 49 13.10 -16.36 10.41
N TYR A 50 12.47 -16.44 9.25
CA TYR A 50 12.61 -15.43 8.20
C TYR A 50 12.03 -14.07 8.65
N GLU A 51 10.90 -14.06 9.35
CA GLU A 51 10.27 -12.84 9.87
C GLU A 51 11.17 -12.08 10.86
N VAL A 52 11.95 -12.80 11.67
CA VAL A 52 12.95 -12.17 12.55
C VAL A 52 14.00 -11.41 11.76
N LEU A 53 14.46 -11.97 10.64
CA LEU A 53 15.43 -11.32 9.74
C LEU A 53 14.77 -10.15 8.99
N LEU A 54 13.56 -10.36 8.49
CA LEU A 54 12.78 -9.36 7.77
C LEU A 54 12.59 -8.09 8.62
N ASN A 55 12.25 -8.24 9.90
CA ASN A 55 12.05 -7.12 10.82
C ASN A 55 13.33 -6.27 11.02
N GLN A 56 14.52 -6.80 10.74
CA GLN A 56 15.79 -6.06 10.81
C GLN A 56 16.09 -5.29 9.52
N THR A 57 15.43 -5.63 8.41
CA THR A 57 15.74 -5.13 7.07
C THR A 57 14.66 -4.23 6.48
N VAL A 58 13.49 -4.15 7.12
CA VAL A 58 12.38 -3.26 6.72
C VAL A 58 12.82 -1.80 6.73
N GLY A 59 12.54 -1.08 5.66
CA GLY A 59 12.86 0.34 5.53
C GLY A 59 13.45 0.70 4.17
N GLY A 60 12.77 0.34 3.10
CA GLY A 60 13.13 0.63 1.72
C GLY A 60 12.05 0.11 0.77
N SER A 61 12.38 -0.03 -0.51
CA SER A 61 11.48 -0.71 -1.45
C SER A 61 11.32 -2.20 -1.07
N ALA A 62 10.27 -2.84 -1.57
CA ALA A 62 10.06 -4.27 -1.37
C ALA A 62 11.24 -5.10 -1.94
N ARG A 63 11.85 -4.65 -3.04
CA ARG A 63 13.05 -5.25 -3.63
C ARG A 63 14.26 -5.13 -2.73
N ASP A 64 14.53 -3.91 -2.21
CA ASP A 64 15.65 -3.68 -1.28
C ASP A 64 15.52 -4.53 -0.01
N THR A 65 14.31 -4.62 0.53
CA THR A 65 14.04 -5.42 1.72
C THR A 65 14.28 -6.89 1.45
N LEU A 66 13.80 -7.43 0.33
CA LEU A 66 14.01 -8.82 -0.08
C LEU A 66 15.51 -9.15 -0.20
N GLU A 67 16.25 -8.30 -0.92
CA GLU A 67 17.69 -8.47 -1.11
C GLU A 67 18.47 -8.45 0.21
N LYS A 68 18.17 -7.45 1.07
CA LYS A 68 18.83 -7.34 2.39
C LYS A 68 18.53 -8.54 3.28
N THR A 69 17.28 -9.02 3.28
CA THR A 69 16.88 -10.17 4.10
C THR A 69 17.57 -11.44 3.64
N VAL A 70 17.66 -11.67 2.32
CA VAL A 70 18.38 -12.84 1.77
C VAL A 70 19.88 -12.74 2.02
N LYS A 71 20.47 -11.53 1.95
CA LYS A 71 21.87 -11.34 2.32
C LYS A 71 22.13 -11.63 3.81
N LEU A 72 21.25 -11.18 4.67
CA LEU A 72 21.33 -11.44 6.11
C LEU A 72 21.14 -12.93 6.43
N LEU A 73 20.23 -13.61 5.73
CA LEU A 73 20.00 -15.06 5.88
C LEU A 73 21.28 -15.87 5.68
N TYR A 74 22.16 -15.44 4.78
CA TYR A 74 23.41 -16.14 4.47
C TYR A 74 24.67 -15.38 4.92
N GLU A 75 24.56 -14.48 5.92
CA GLU A 75 25.70 -13.70 6.42
C GLU A 75 26.84 -14.60 6.87
N ASP A 76 26.55 -15.70 7.59
CA ASP A 76 27.51 -16.70 8.05
C ASP A 76 27.90 -17.76 6.98
N GLN A 77 27.24 -17.74 5.82
CA GLN A 77 27.41 -18.68 4.73
C GLN A 77 27.49 -18.00 3.36
N PRO A 78 28.43 -17.06 3.15
CA PRO A 78 28.46 -16.19 1.98
C PRO A 78 28.65 -16.94 0.65
N GLN A 79 29.10 -18.20 0.68
CA GLN A 79 29.17 -19.04 -0.53
C GLN A 79 27.81 -19.25 -1.19
N HIS A 80 26.71 -19.22 -0.44
CA HIS A 80 25.35 -19.34 -1.00
C HIS A 80 24.90 -18.08 -1.75
N LEU A 81 25.48 -16.90 -1.43
CA LEU A 81 25.17 -15.67 -2.13
C LEU A 81 25.72 -15.60 -3.55
N VAL A 82 26.81 -16.34 -3.83
CA VAL A 82 27.50 -16.32 -5.14
C VAL A 82 26.60 -16.82 -6.29
N GLY A 83 25.63 -17.69 -5.98
CA GLY A 83 24.71 -18.25 -6.97
C GLY A 83 23.39 -17.49 -7.10
N ILE A 84 23.18 -16.38 -6.36
CA ILE A 84 21.93 -15.63 -6.36
C ILE A 84 21.97 -14.53 -7.42
N ASP A 85 21.07 -14.60 -8.39
CA ASP A 85 20.73 -13.52 -9.28
C ASP A 85 19.59 -12.71 -8.63
N PHE A 86 19.92 -11.52 -8.12
CA PHE A 86 18.94 -10.68 -7.42
C PHE A 86 17.89 -10.07 -8.36
N ASP A 87 18.18 -9.86 -9.63
CA ASP A 87 17.20 -9.40 -10.60
C ASP A 87 16.13 -10.47 -10.83
N GLU A 88 16.56 -11.73 -11.04
CA GLU A 88 15.64 -12.85 -11.17
C GLU A 88 14.84 -13.13 -9.89
N LEU A 89 15.47 -12.98 -8.71
CA LEU A 89 14.78 -13.05 -7.42
C LEU A 89 13.70 -11.96 -7.30
N HIS A 90 14.02 -10.74 -7.70
CA HIS A 90 13.08 -9.61 -7.67
C HIS A 90 11.91 -9.81 -8.64
N ASP A 91 12.16 -10.41 -9.80
CA ASP A 91 11.11 -10.65 -10.80
C ASP A 91 10.07 -11.68 -10.35
N LEU A 92 10.41 -12.53 -9.37
CA LEU A 92 9.48 -13.47 -8.75
C LEU A 92 8.53 -12.83 -7.74
N LEU A 93 8.81 -11.61 -7.24
CA LEU A 93 8.04 -11.01 -6.16
C LEU A 93 6.56 -10.83 -6.54
N ASN A 94 6.29 -10.19 -7.68
CA ASN A 94 4.92 -9.96 -8.13
C ASN A 94 4.15 -11.26 -8.43
N PRO A 95 4.68 -12.22 -9.22
CA PRO A 95 4.01 -13.50 -9.43
C PRO A 95 3.70 -14.27 -8.15
N VAL A 96 4.60 -14.24 -7.18
CA VAL A 96 4.38 -14.90 -5.88
C VAL A 96 3.29 -14.17 -5.10
N GLN A 97 3.36 -12.85 -4.99
CA GLN A 97 2.34 -12.08 -4.30
C GLN A 97 0.96 -12.22 -4.96
N ASP A 98 0.86 -12.25 -6.29
CA ASP A 98 -0.40 -12.45 -7.00
C ASP A 98 -1.05 -13.80 -6.66
N ARG A 99 -0.21 -14.84 -6.51
CA ARG A 99 -0.66 -16.19 -6.17
C ARG A 99 -1.25 -16.25 -4.75
N ILE A 100 -0.62 -15.57 -3.78
CA ILE A 100 -1.00 -15.63 -2.36
C ILE A 100 -1.94 -14.49 -1.93
N ALA A 101 -2.10 -13.43 -2.72
CA ALA A 101 -2.92 -12.29 -2.37
C ALA A 101 -4.36 -12.67 -1.93
N PRO A 102 -5.06 -13.63 -2.58
CA PRO A 102 -6.41 -14.02 -2.16
C PRO A 102 -6.50 -14.55 -0.72
N GLU A 103 -5.39 -15.03 -0.16
CA GLU A 103 -5.33 -15.55 1.22
C GLU A 103 -5.05 -14.43 2.23
N PHE A 104 -4.22 -13.45 1.85
CA PHE A 104 -3.63 -12.49 2.79
C PHE A 104 -4.13 -11.05 2.63
N VAL A 105 -4.89 -10.73 1.58
CA VAL A 105 -5.40 -9.37 1.36
C VAL A 105 -6.87 -9.28 1.73
N LYS A 106 -7.22 -8.28 2.54
CA LYS A 106 -8.60 -8.00 2.94
C LYS A 106 -8.84 -6.49 2.99
N ALA A 107 -10.07 -6.06 2.73
CA ALA A 107 -10.46 -4.71 3.10
C ALA A 107 -10.46 -4.57 4.62
N TYR A 108 -10.04 -3.42 5.14
CA TYR A 108 -10.36 -3.12 6.53
C TYR A 108 -11.87 -2.98 6.72
N ASP A 109 -12.35 -3.38 7.90
CA ASP A 109 -13.75 -3.23 8.25
C ASP A 109 -14.17 -1.76 8.06
N GLY A 110 -15.36 -1.56 7.50
CA GLY A 110 -15.89 -0.23 7.21
C GLY A 110 -15.48 0.36 5.85
N LEU A 111 -14.57 -0.24 5.06
CA LEU A 111 -14.15 0.34 3.77
C LEU A 111 -15.33 0.60 2.81
N PRO A 112 -16.25 -0.35 2.54
CA PRO A 112 -17.39 -0.08 1.65
C PRO A 112 -18.31 1.04 2.19
N ARG A 113 -18.49 1.10 3.52
CA ARG A 113 -19.25 2.17 4.19
C ARG A 113 -18.58 3.52 4.02
N PHE A 114 -17.27 3.60 4.25
CA PHE A 114 -16.46 4.81 4.07
C PHE A 114 -16.57 5.34 2.64
N LEU A 115 -16.31 4.50 1.63
CA LEU A 115 -16.41 4.90 0.22
C LEU A 115 -17.83 5.36 -0.16
N THR A 116 -18.86 4.66 0.34
CA THR A 116 -20.26 5.07 0.14
C THR A 116 -20.56 6.44 0.77
N GLN A 117 -20.00 6.71 1.94
CA GLN A 117 -20.20 7.99 2.63
C GLN A 117 -19.51 9.14 1.88
N LEU A 118 -18.31 8.91 1.32
CA LEU A 118 -17.65 9.91 0.47
C LEU A 118 -18.52 10.31 -0.72
N GLY A 119 -19.11 9.33 -1.41
CA GLY A 119 -20.01 9.59 -2.52
C GLY A 119 -21.25 10.39 -2.09
N LYS A 120 -21.89 10.04 -0.95
CA LYS A 120 -23.06 10.76 -0.42
C LYS A 120 -22.74 12.22 -0.05
N LEU A 121 -21.56 12.48 0.48
CA LEU A 121 -21.10 13.80 0.88
C LEU A 121 -20.49 14.60 -0.27
N GLY A 122 -20.29 14.00 -1.44
CA GLY A 122 -19.63 14.63 -2.56
C GLY A 122 -18.13 14.89 -2.32
N ILE A 123 -17.49 14.12 -1.44
CA ILE A 123 -16.07 14.24 -1.12
C ILE A 123 -15.27 13.47 -2.18
N LYS A 124 -14.29 14.14 -2.77
CA LYS A 124 -13.33 13.55 -3.72
C LYS A 124 -12.33 12.65 -2.99
N LEU A 125 -11.80 11.64 -3.68
CA LEU A 125 -10.82 10.72 -3.12
C LEU A 125 -9.59 10.63 -4.01
N ALA A 126 -8.41 10.69 -3.42
CA ALA A 126 -7.19 10.18 -4.03
C ALA A 126 -6.60 9.07 -3.17
N VAL A 127 -6.00 8.07 -3.82
CA VAL A 127 -5.10 7.12 -3.17
C VAL A 127 -3.67 7.51 -3.55
N PHE A 128 -2.76 7.63 -2.58
CA PHE A 128 -1.33 7.87 -2.81
C PHE A 128 -0.52 6.73 -2.21
N SER A 129 0.04 5.87 -3.04
CA SER A 129 0.69 4.64 -2.61
C SER A 129 2.16 4.58 -3.03
N SER A 130 2.97 3.92 -2.20
CA SER A 130 4.33 3.51 -2.57
C SER A 130 4.35 2.27 -3.48
N GLY A 131 3.20 1.65 -3.73
CA GLY A 131 3.03 0.53 -4.64
C GLY A 131 2.92 0.96 -6.11
N THR A 132 3.02 -0.01 -7.01
CA THR A 132 2.80 0.16 -8.45
C THR A 132 1.30 0.12 -8.80
N PRO A 133 0.90 0.53 -10.03
CA PRO A 133 -0.47 0.35 -10.51
C PRO A 133 -1.00 -1.08 -10.36
N HIS A 134 -0.16 -2.07 -10.66
CA HIS A 134 -0.50 -3.49 -10.51
C HIS A 134 -0.87 -3.84 -9.05
N HIS A 135 -0.06 -3.39 -8.08
CA HIS A 135 -0.31 -3.65 -6.66
C HIS A 135 -1.65 -3.08 -6.20
N ILE A 136 -1.98 -1.85 -6.60
CA ILE A 136 -3.25 -1.21 -6.24
C ILE A 136 -4.43 -1.99 -6.80
N VAL A 137 -4.42 -2.27 -8.11
CA VAL A 137 -5.54 -2.98 -8.75
C VAL A 137 -5.71 -4.39 -8.18
N ARG A 138 -4.61 -5.10 -7.90
CA ARG A 138 -4.63 -6.41 -7.24
C ARG A 138 -5.23 -6.33 -5.85
N ASN A 139 -4.70 -5.45 -4.99
CA ASN A 139 -5.07 -5.40 -3.59
C ASN A 139 -6.54 -5.02 -3.41
N PHE A 140 -7.01 -4.00 -4.13
CA PHE A 140 -8.44 -3.65 -4.14
C PHE A 140 -9.31 -4.69 -4.85
N GLY A 141 -8.82 -5.31 -5.94
CA GLY A 141 -9.55 -6.34 -6.67
C GLY A 141 -9.79 -7.62 -5.86
N VAL A 142 -8.85 -7.95 -4.96
CA VAL A 142 -9.00 -9.06 -4.01
C VAL A 142 -9.89 -8.67 -2.83
N SER A 143 -9.73 -7.45 -2.31
CA SER A 143 -10.42 -6.99 -1.09
C SER A 143 -11.87 -6.57 -1.30
N LEU A 144 -12.25 -6.22 -2.55
CA LEU A 144 -13.62 -5.82 -2.94
C LEU A 144 -14.11 -6.69 -4.13
N PRO A 145 -14.30 -8.00 -3.92
CA PRO A 145 -14.63 -8.93 -5.00
C PRO A 145 -15.97 -8.61 -5.68
N GLU A 146 -16.89 -7.95 -4.98
CA GLU A 146 -18.19 -7.51 -5.52
C GLU A 146 -18.07 -6.48 -6.64
N LEU A 147 -16.92 -5.82 -6.78
CA LEU A 147 -16.66 -4.87 -7.86
C LEU A 147 -16.25 -5.53 -9.19
N GLY A 148 -16.05 -6.88 -9.20
CA GLY A 148 -15.62 -7.60 -10.39
C GLY A 148 -14.20 -7.27 -10.87
N LEU A 149 -13.36 -6.73 -9.99
CA LEU A 149 -11.99 -6.31 -10.31
C LEU A 149 -10.96 -7.46 -10.28
N THR A 150 -11.37 -8.64 -9.79
CA THR A 150 -10.47 -9.80 -9.67
C THR A 150 -9.92 -10.24 -11.01
N ASP A 151 -10.74 -10.24 -12.06
CA ASP A 151 -10.30 -10.60 -13.41
C ASP A 151 -9.48 -9.50 -14.07
N LEU A 152 -9.67 -8.26 -13.63
CA LEU A 152 -8.95 -7.11 -14.15
C LEU A 152 -7.44 -7.20 -13.88
N TYR A 153 -7.04 -7.44 -12.62
CA TYR A 153 -5.61 -7.51 -12.30
C TYR A 153 -4.92 -8.73 -12.93
N LYS A 154 -5.64 -9.85 -13.12
CA LYS A 154 -5.13 -11.07 -13.73
C LYS A 154 -5.02 -10.99 -15.26
N SER A 155 -5.67 -10.02 -15.89
CA SER A 155 -5.66 -9.88 -17.34
C SER A 155 -4.26 -9.55 -17.86
N SER A 156 -3.79 -10.31 -18.84
CA SER A 156 -2.61 -10.00 -19.64
C SER A 156 -2.93 -9.23 -20.92
N ALA A 157 -4.21 -8.99 -21.21
CA ALA A 157 -4.67 -8.36 -22.43
C ALA A 157 -4.50 -6.83 -22.42
N ILE A 158 -4.37 -6.22 -21.26
CA ILE A 158 -4.25 -4.78 -21.06
C ILE A 158 -3.10 -4.46 -20.09
N ASN A 159 -2.45 -3.32 -20.30
CA ASN A 159 -1.35 -2.88 -19.44
C ASN A 159 -1.86 -2.34 -18.09
N ASP A 160 -0.96 -2.17 -17.13
CA ASP A 160 -1.32 -1.82 -15.75
C ASP A 160 -1.89 -0.39 -15.64
N ILE A 161 -1.49 0.55 -16.52
CA ILE A 161 -2.08 1.89 -16.56
C ILE A 161 -3.55 1.83 -16.99
N GLU A 162 -3.88 1.02 -17.98
CA GLU A 162 -5.27 0.85 -18.41
C GLU A 162 -6.09 0.11 -17.35
N LYS A 163 -5.53 -0.89 -16.67
CA LYS A 163 -6.17 -1.52 -15.51
C LYS A 163 -6.48 -0.50 -14.42
N LEU A 164 -5.52 0.39 -14.12
CA LEU A 164 -5.70 1.44 -13.12
C LEU A 164 -6.84 2.39 -13.48
N ARG A 165 -6.94 2.81 -14.75
CA ARG A 165 -8.05 3.66 -15.22
C ARG A 165 -9.41 2.99 -15.11
N GLN A 166 -9.48 1.69 -15.43
CA GLN A 166 -10.72 0.92 -15.27
C GLN A 166 -11.09 0.76 -13.80
N PHE A 167 -10.11 0.54 -12.94
CA PHE A 167 -10.29 0.52 -11.49
C PHE A 167 -10.84 1.86 -10.97
N GLU A 168 -10.21 2.99 -11.33
CA GLU A 168 -10.67 4.33 -10.94
C GLU A 168 -12.12 4.57 -11.38
N SER A 169 -12.44 4.25 -12.63
CA SER A 169 -13.81 4.39 -13.18
C SER A 169 -14.82 3.51 -12.43
N THR A 170 -14.43 2.29 -12.05
CA THR A 170 -15.29 1.37 -11.31
C THR A 170 -15.60 1.91 -9.91
N ILE A 171 -14.59 2.38 -9.17
CA ILE A 171 -14.76 2.97 -7.84
C ILE A 171 -15.68 4.20 -7.90
N MET A 172 -15.41 5.15 -8.80
CA MET A 172 -16.23 6.34 -8.96
C MET A 172 -17.70 5.99 -9.23
N LYS A 173 -17.93 5.06 -10.16
CA LYS A 173 -19.29 4.69 -10.57
C LYS A 173 -20.02 3.93 -9.47
N HIS A 174 -19.36 2.97 -8.82
CA HIS A 174 -20.02 2.12 -7.82
C HIS A 174 -20.39 2.89 -6.56
N PHE A 175 -19.47 3.74 -6.05
CA PHE A 175 -19.66 4.49 -4.82
C PHE A 175 -20.17 5.93 -5.05
N MET A 176 -20.39 6.33 -6.30
CA MET A 176 -20.82 7.69 -6.68
C MET A 176 -19.84 8.79 -6.20
N ILE A 177 -18.56 8.48 -6.10
CA ILE A 177 -17.53 9.45 -5.73
C ILE A 177 -17.32 10.39 -6.92
N PRO A 178 -17.37 11.73 -6.72
CA PRO A 178 -17.38 12.69 -7.84
C PRO A 178 -16.07 12.68 -8.64
N GLU A 179 -14.93 12.53 -7.97
CA GLU A 179 -13.61 12.39 -8.58
C GLU A 179 -12.78 11.42 -7.74
N PHE A 180 -12.13 10.47 -8.41
CA PHE A 180 -11.20 9.52 -7.80
C PHE A 180 -9.96 9.39 -8.66
N THR A 181 -8.79 9.42 -8.04
CA THR A 181 -7.52 9.19 -8.73
C THR A 181 -6.54 8.42 -7.86
N VAL A 182 -5.63 7.71 -8.49
CA VAL A 182 -4.54 7.00 -7.81
C VAL A 182 -3.21 7.60 -8.23
N ILE A 183 -2.36 7.85 -7.25
CA ILE A 183 -0.95 8.24 -7.42
C ILE A 183 -0.11 7.08 -6.92
N THR A 184 0.70 6.52 -7.80
CA THR A 184 1.58 5.40 -7.52
C THR A 184 3.05 5.84 -7.44
N CYS A 185 3.94 4.92 -7.10
CA CYS A 185 5.38 5.21 -7.13
C CYS A 185 5.90 5.53 -8.54
N GLU A 186 5.17 5.16 -9.60
CA GLU A 186 5.55 5.43 -10.99
C GLU A 186 5.16 6.84 -11.48
N ASP A 187 4.28 7.53 -10.76
CA ASP A 187 3.82 8.88 -11.09
C ASP A 187 4.79 9.98 -10.60
N VAL A 188 5.70 9.66 -9.69
CA VAL A 188 6.57 10.62 -9.02
C VAL A 188 8.02 10.14 -8.97
N THR A 189 8.97 11.05 -8.92
CA THR A 189 10.41 10.73 -8.81
C THR A 189 10.90 10.67 -7.39
N THR A 190 10.17 11.28 -6.45
CA THR A 190 10.47 11.30 -5.02
C THR A 190 9.29 10.71 -4.25
N HIS A 191 9.59 9.91 -3.23
CA HIS A 191 8.58 9.15 -2.48
C HIS A 191 8.36 9.74 -1.09
N LYS A 192 7.27 9.33 -0.42
CA LYS A 192 6.99 9.70 0.97
C LYS A 192 8.26 9.56 1.84
N PRO A 193 8.60 10.55 2.66
CA PRO A 193 7.80 11.69 3.10
C PRO A 193 7.88 12.95 2.20
N ASP A 194 8.43 12.86 0.97
CA ASP A 194 8.37 13.97 0.01
C ASP A 194 6.91 14.27 -0.38
N PRO A 195 6.50 15.54 -0.49
CA PRO A 195 5.11 15.91 -0.78
C PRO A 195 4.68 15.71 -2.24
N ALA A 196 5.54 15.23 -3.13
CA ALA A 196 5.28 15.18 -4.59
C ALA A 196 3.98 14.43 -4.93
N SER A 197 3.75 13.26 -4.32
CA SER A 197 2.54 12.49 -4.55
C SER A 197 1.27 13.18 -4.04
N LEU A 198 1.33 13.85 -2.89
CA LEU A 198 0.21 14.64 -2.36
C LEU A 198 -0.09 15.86 -3.23
N ASN A 199 0.95 16.57 -3.66
CA ASN A 199 0.80 17.73 -4.56
C ASN A 199 0.17 17.31 -5.89
N LEU A 200 0.60 16.18 -6.47
CA LEU A 200 0.02 15.65 -7.69
C LEU A 200 -1.44 15.21 -7.50
N ALA A 201 -1.76 14.58 -6.35
CA ALA A 201 -3.14 14.21 -6.00
C ALA A 201 -4.05 15.44 -5.91
N MET A 202 -3.62 16.48 -5.19
CA MET A 202 -4.37 17.75 -5.07
C MET A 202 -4.53 18.42 -6.43
N GLN A 203 -3.50 18.41 -7.26
CA GLN A 203 -3.57 18.94 -8.63
C GLN A 203 -4.61 18.17 -9.47
N ARG A 204 -4.58 16.83 -9.48
CA ARG A 204 -5.52 16.00 -10.25
C ARG A 204 -6.97 16.20 -9.79
N LEU A 205 -7.19 16.33 -8.47
CA LEU A 205 -8.52 16.57 -7.90
C LEU A 205 -8.95 18.05 -7.93
N ASN A 206 -8.09 18.96 -8.37
CA ASN A 206 -8.33 20.40 -8.34
C ASN A 206 -8.80 20.89 -6.97
N VAL A 207 -8.03 20.60 -5.93
CA VAL A 207 -8.27 21.01 -4.54
C VAL A 207 -7.03 21.67 -3.95
N THR A 208 -7.24 22.51 -2.93
CA THR A 208 -6.15 23.17 -2.20
C THR A 208 -5.79 22.43 -0.91
N THR A 209 -4.65 22.75 -0.32
CA THR A 209 -4.18 22.17 0.96
C THR A 209 -5.16 22.39 2.10
N GLU A 210 -5.83 23.55 2.16
CA GLU A 210 -6.79 23.93 3.21
C GLU A 210 -8.10 23.11 3.15
N LYS A 211 -8.40 22.55 1.97
CA LYS A 211 -9.61 21.79 1.70
C LYS A 211 -9.35 20.29 1.61
N SER A 212 -8.10 19.89 1.82
CA SER A 212 -7.66 18.51 1.76
C SER A 212 -7.45 17.91 3.15
N MET A 213 -7.69 16.60 3.26
CA MET A 213 -7.30 15.76 4.39
C MET A 213 -6.29 14.72 3.90
N VAL A 214 -5.20 14.53 4.64
CA VAL A 214 -4.33 13.36 4.49
C VAL A 214 -4.79 12.28 5.46
N PHE A 215 -4.90 11.04 5.00
CA PHE A 215 -5.27 9.88 5.80
C PHE A 215 -4.29 8.74 5.57
N GLY A 216 -3.72 8.18 6.65
CA GLY A 216 -2.71 7.13 6.54
C GLY A 216 -2.37 6.49 7.87
N ASP A 217 -1.71 5.33 7.83
CA ASP A 217 -1.33 4.55 9.00
C ASP A 217 0.17 4.56 9.29
N HIS A 218 0.96 5.25 8.45
CA HIS A 218 2.40 5.30 8.60
C HIS A 218 2.92 6.73 8.86
N ALA A 219 3.99 6.84 9.66
CA ALA A 219 4.63 8.11 9.99
C ALA A 219 5.02 8.93 8.74
N VAL A 220 5.44 8.27 7.65
CA VAL A 220 5.81 8.94 6.39
C VAL A 220 4.63 9.61 5.69
N ASP A 221 3.40 9.13 5.90
CA ASP A 221 2.17 9.75 5.36
C ASP A 221 1.92 11.08 6.06
N MET A 222 2.03 11.07 7.38
CA MET A 222 1.86 12.27 8.19
C MET A 222 2.93 13.31 7.88
N GLN A 223 4.20 12.89 7.76
CA GLN A 223 5.31 13.75 7.37
C GLN A 223 5.12 14.33 5.95
N ALA A 224 4.65 13.51 4.99
CA ALA A 224 4.31 14.01 3.66
C ALA A 224 3.23 15.08 3.72
N GLY A 225 2.19 14.88 4.55
CA GLY A 225 1.14 15.86 4.81
C GLY A 225 1.67 17.17 5.42
N VAL A 226 2.62 17.08 6.37
CA VAL A 226 3.31 18.26 6.92
C VAL A 226 4.08 18.99 5.82
N ASN A 227 4.87 18.26 5.05
CA ASN A 227 5.72 18.81 3.98
C ASN A 227 4.89 19.43 2.84
N ALA A 228 3.68 18.89 2.57
CA ALA A 228 2.72 19.45 1.61
C ALA A 228 1.94 20.66 2.16
N GLY A 229 2.02 20.94 3.47
CA GLY A 229 1.27 22.02 4.11
C GLY A 229 -0.22 21.72 4.32
N VAL A 230 -0.63 20.44 4.26
CA VAL A 230 -2.02 20.05 4.54
C VAL A 230 -2.31 20.14 6.03
N ALA A 231 -3.33 20.93 6.41
CA ALA A 231 -3.62 21.21 7.82
C ALA A 231 -4.25 20.01 8.55
N LEU A 232 -5.13 19.26 7.87
CA LEU A 232 -5.84 18.12 8.45
C LEU A 232 -5.14 16.81 8.07
N ARG A 233 -4.48 16.19 9.05
CA ARG A 233 -3.73 14.95 8.89
C ARG A 233 -4.24 13.94 9.91
N VAL A 234 -4.98 12.95 9.44
CA VAL A 234 -5.60 11.91 10.26
C VAL A 234 -4.80 10.64 10.18
N GLY A 235 -4.26 10.20 11.31
CA GLY A 235 -3.59 8.91 11.43
C GLY A 235 -4.58 7.82 11.82
N VAL A 236 -4.45 6.62 11.23
CA VAL A 236 -5.22 5.43 11.64
C VAL A 236 -4.29 4.38 12.23
N THR A 237 -4.72 3.71 13.30
CA THR A 237 -3.86 2.82 14.09
C THR A 237 -4.11 1.33 13.92
N HIS A 238 -4.96 0.95 12.96
CA HIS A 238 -5.16 -0.45 12.61
C HIS A 238 -4.06 -1.02 11.68
N GLY A 239 -3.19 -0.14 11.12
CA GLY A 239 -2.09 -0.49 10.23
C GLY A 239 -0.74 -0.63 10.94
N PHE A 240 0.32 -0.03 10.34
CA PHE A 240 1.71 -0.23 10.76
C PHE A 240 2.11 0.53 12.03
N ASN A 241 1.62 1.77 12.24
CA ASN A 241 2.08 2.61 13.34
C ASN A 241 0.97 2.89 14.36
N GLY A 242 1.36 2.94 15.63
CA GLY A 242 0.48 3.34 16.72
C GLY A 242 0.46 4.86 16.92
N ASP A 243 -0.45 5.30 17.80
CA ASP A 243 -0.78 6.70 18.10
C ASP A 243 0.44 7.59 18.24
N LYS A 244 1.39 7.19 19.09
CA LYS A 244 2.56 8.02 19.42
C LYS A 244 3.40 8.34 18.18
N LEU A 245 3.69 7.34 17.34
CA LEU A 245 4.51 7.53 16.14
C LEU A 245 3.80 8.42 15.12
N LEU A 246 2.49 8.26 14.96
CA LEU A 246 1.69 9.08 14.05
C LEU A 246 1.61 10.53 14.54
N LEU A 247 1.40 10.77 15.84
CA LEU A 247 1.38 12.10 16.44
C LEU A 247 2.75 12.78 16.34
N ASP A 248 3.82 12.07 16.68
CA ASP A 248 5.20 12.59 16.58
C ASP A 248 5.56 12.94 15.12
N ALA A 249 4.99 12.25 14.14
CA ALA A 249 5.16 12.51 12.70
C ALA A 249 4.28 13.65 12.17
N GLY A 250 3.39 14.20 12.98
CA GLY A 250 2.57 15.36 12.62
C GLY A 250 1.11 15.07 12.34
N ALA A 251 0.56 13.91 12.74
CA ALA A 251 -0.89 13.72 12.77
C ALA A 251 -1.55 14.79 13.64
N THR A 252 -2.64 15.36 13.15
CA THR A 252 -3.45 16.32 13.90
C THR A 252 -4.61 15.65 14.62
N GLN A 253 -4.89 14.41 14.23
CA GLN A 253 -5.95 13.59 14.78
C GLN A 253 -5.60 12.12 14.60
N ILE A 254 -6.06 11.28 15.52
CA ILE A 254 -5.98 9.81 15.44
C ILE A 254 -7.40 9.24 15.40
N VAL A 255 -7.58 8.21 14.58
CA VAL A 255 -8.75 7.32 14.58
C VAL A 255 -8.26 5.87 14.65
N HIS A 256 -9.12 4.96 15.13
CA HIS A 256 -8.75 3.56 15.31
C HIS A 256 -9.40 2.64 14.26
N SER A 257 -10.28 3.19 13.42
CA SER A 257 -10.94 2.45 12.34
C SER A 257 -11.47 3.39 11.25
N LEU A 258 -11.80 2.80 10.09
CA LEU A 258 -12.52 3.50 9.01
C LEU A 258 -13.93 3.91 9.43
N ASP A 259 -14.59 3.11 10.28
CA ASP A 259 -15.92 3.46 10.80
C ASP A 259 -15.86 4.70 11.68
N GLU A 260 -14.86 4.83 12.55
CA GLU A 260 -14.69 6.03 13.36
C GLU A 260 -14.47 7.27 12.49
N LEU A 261 -13.62 7.19 11.45
CA LEU A 261 -13.46 8.30 10.51
C LEU A 261 -14.78 8.62 9.79
N THR A 262 -15.50 7.59 9.33
CA THR A 262 -16.77 7.75 8.62
C THR A 262 -17.81 8.46 9.47
N ASP A 263 -17.92 8.11 10.76
CA ASP A 263 -18.84 8.76 11.72
C ASP A 263 -18.51 10.25 11.93
N GLN A 264 -17.24 10.61 11.84
CA GLN A 264 -16.78 12.00 12.01
C GLN A 264 -16.99 12.86 10.77
N LEU A 265 -17.17 12.27 9.60
CA LEU A 265 -17.46 12.99 8.36
C LEU A 265 -18.93 13.47 8.29
N GLY A 266 -19.82 12.92 9.09
CA GLY A 266 -21.24 13.27 9.21
C GLY A 266 -22.14 12.19 8.68
#